data_9b6aaac6c7b01f094e34f3557b02e70e
#
_entry.id   9b6aaac6c7b01f094e34f3557b02e70e
#
_cell.length_a   1.000
_cell.length_b   1.000
_cell.length_c   1.000
_cell.angle_alpha   90.00
_cell.angle_beta   90.00
_cell.angle_gamma   90.00
#
_symmetry.space_group_name_H-M   'P 1'
#
loop_
_entity.id
_entity.type
_entity.pdbx_description
1 polymer ?
#
loop_
_entity_poly.entity_id
_entity_poly.type
_entity_poly.pdbx_seq_one_letter_code
_entity_poly.pdbx_strand_id
1 'polypeptide(L)'
;NLFILPDLPDTAIPTGANVTYFGPGVHNAGVIRIANERGRTLYLDEGAVVLGRVEAENASDLTIRGRGVFCSSQENHGDGRRPQMEFRNCDNLKIEGILLRDTPNWTLKIVGSTGVHIDNIKEIGWIMNSDGMDFICCRNVLVENTFQRNYDDNVTIKAFNGKTDYVTAHTASDGSFTDASIWTVYYLAQNKFDVYDYEIRNCVFWADKAHNMLVGPEARGIAFRNIRFHDNIVLENRQNDGIYPGAMAVMIADNGTFEDIAFENIIVEDIDGGKVFCAHFTNAWAFDGLYGQWARNITLRNIAYTGTRATPSWIRGRSDAQSIDGVTIGNFTVNGAPVTDGSGPHLEINGYVRNVTFE
;
A
#
# COMPACT_ATOMS: atom_id res chain seq x y z
N ASN A 1 -1.66 10.50 21.20
CA ASN A 1 -1.44 11.60 20.25
C ASN A 1 -2.78 12.26 19.91
N LEU A 2 -2.79 13.57 19.68
CA LEU A 2 -3.92 14.31 19.15
C LEU A 2 -3.66 14.58 17.66
N PHE A 3 -4.60 14.15 16.81
CA PHE A 3 -4.58 14.48 15.38
C PHE A 3 -5.62 15.56 15.10
N ILE A 4 -5.20 16.63 14.46
CA ILE A 4 -6.09 17.67 13.94
C ILE A 4 -5.98 17.59 12.43
N LEU A 5 -7.00 17.04 11.79
CA LEU A 5 -7.06 16.76 10.36
C LEU A 5 -8.17 17.63 9.74
N PRO A 6 -7.89 18.93 9.51
CA PRO A 6 -8.89 19.83 8.96
C PRO A 6 -9.28 19.42 7.55
N ASP A 7 -10.53 19.65 7.20
CA ASP A 7 -11.07 19.40 5.87
C ASP A 7 -12.03 20.52 5.45
N LEU A 8 -12.21 20.72 4.17
CA LEU A 8 -13.24 21.62 3.67
C LEU A 8 -14.59 20.90 3.67
N PRO A 9 -15.68 21.60 4.01
CA PRO A 9 -17.02 21.03 3.90
C PRO A 9 -17.29 20.49 2.50
N ASP A 10 -17.97 19.35 2.41
CA ASP A 10 -18.46 18.86 1.13
C ASP A 10 -19.78 19.57 0.77
N THR A 11 -19.74 20.41 -0.25
CA THR A 11 -20.90 21.20 -0.68
C THR A 11 -21.74 20.49 -1.74
N ALA A 12 -21.28 19.33 -2.25
CA ALA A 12 -21.92 18.62 -3.35
C ALA A 12 -22.49 17.26 -2.87
N ILE A 13 -23.51 17.29 -2.04
CA ILE A 13 -24.19 16.09 -1.55
C ILE A 13 -24.86 15.37 -2.73
N PRO A 14 -24.47 14.12 -3.04
CA PRO A 14 -25.05 13.38 -4.15
C PRO A 14 -26.49 12.95 -3.84
N THR A 15 -27.32 12.90 -4.86
CA THR A 15 -28.70 12.43 -4.77
C THR A 15 -28.99 11.45 -5.90
N GLY A 16 -29.97 10.56 -5.71
CA GLY A 16 -30.40 9.60 -6.74
C GLY A 16 -30.56 8.18 -6.24
N ALA A 17 -31.09 7.31 -7.07
CA ALA A 17 -31.42 5.92 -6.72
C ALA A 17 -30.16 5.07 -6.44
N ASN A 18 -29.01 5.45 -7.00
CA ASN A 18 -27.73 4.74 -6.82
C ASN A 18 -26.92 5.25 -5.61
N VAL A 19 -27.48 6.16 -4.80
CA VAL A 19 -26.80 6.72 -3.65
C VAL A 19 -27.31 6.08 -2.37
N THR A 20 -26.40 5.53 -1.58
CA THR A 20 -26.66 5.22 -0.17
C THR A 20 -26.11 6.38 0.65
N TYR A 21 -27.01 7.12 1.28
CA TYR A 21 -26.69 8.28 2.08
C TYR A 21 -26.72 7.93 3.57
N PHE A 22 -25.63 8.23 4.26
CA PHE A 22 -25.51 8.17 5.70
C PHE A 22 -25.43 9.61 6.25
N GLY A 23 -26.54 10.08 6.83
CA GLY A 23 -26.59 11.41 7.46
C GLY A 23 -25.87 11.46 8.81
N PRO A 24 -25.82 12.64 9.46
CA PRO A 24 -25.24 12.77 10.79
C PRO A 24 -25.79 11.78 11.80
N GLY A 25 -24.93 11.15 12.61
CA GLY A 25 -25.30 10.14 13.60
C GLY A 25 -24.59 8.82 13.40
N VAL A 26 -24.93 7.82 14.24
CA VAL A 26 -24.32 6.48 14.22
C VAL A 26 -25.19 5.51 13.44
N HIS A 27 -24.62 4.87 12.44
CA HIS A 27 -25.27 3.89 11.57
C HIS A 27 -24.60 2.52 11.71
N ASN A 28 -25.32 1.52 12.19
CA ASN A 28 -24.84 0.15 12.18
C ASN A 28 -25.17 -0.50 10.82
N ALA A 29 -24.23 -0.43 9.89
CA ALA A 29 -24.42 -0.92 8.52
C ALA A 29 -24.05 -2.39 8.33
N GLY A 30 -23.30 -2.98 9.29
CA GLY A 30 -22.79 -4.34 9.14
C GLY A 30 -21.91 -4.48 7.89
N VAL A 31 -22.15 -5.50 7.07
CA VAL A 31 -21.41 -5.70 5.81
C VAL A 31 -22.19 -5.10 4.64
N ILE A 32 -21.66 -4.03 4.07
CA ILE A 32 -22.19 -3.41 2.85
C ILE A 32 -21.65 -4.19 1.65
N ARG A 33 -22.51 -4.92 0.96
CA ARG A 33 -22.13 -5.68 -0.24
C ARG A 33 -22.56 -4.99 -1.51
N ILE A 34 -21.60 -4.84 -2.44
CA ILE A 34 -21.78 -4.22 -3.76
C ILE A 34 -21.26 -5.21 -4.79
N ALA A 35 -22.13 -5.91 -5.49
CA ALA A 35 -21.71 -6.93 -6.44
C ALA A 35 -22.38 -6.75 -7.80
N ASN A 36 -21.54 -6.70 -8.87
CA ASN A 36 -22.02 -6.53 -10.24
C ASN A 36 -22.83 -5.24 -10.46
N GLU A 37 -22.48 -4.16 -9.72
CA GLU A 37 -23.16 -2.88 -9.78
C GLU A 37 -22.34 -1.85 -10.55
N ARG A 38 -23.03 -0.85 -11.11
CA ARG A 38 -22.38 0.28 -11.78
C ARG A 38 -22.92 1.63 -11.28
N GLY A 39 -22.02 2.58 -11.08
CA GLY A 39 -22.37 3.95 -10.70
C GLY A 39 -22.89 4.07 -9.26
N ARG A 40 -22.58 3.13 -8.39
CA ARG A 40 -22.98 3.17 -6.97
C ARG A 40 -22.19 4.22 -6.21
N THR A 41 -22.85 4.96 -5.35
CA THR A 41 -22.22 5.90 -4.42
C THR A 41 -22.60 5.58 -2.98
N LEU A 42 -21.59 5.44 -2.11
CA LEU A 42 -21.77 5.50 -0.66
C LEU A 42 -21.36 6.89 -0.20
N TYR A 43 -22.27 7.64 0.36
CA TYR A 43 -21.98 9.00 0.85
C TYR A 43 -22.12 9.06 2.36
N LEU A 44 -21.04 9.45 3.04
CA LEU A 44 -20.97 9.64 4.47
C LEU A 44 -20.93 11.14 4.76
N ASP A 45 -22.05 11.70 5.20
CA ASP A 45 -22.16 13.12 5.47
C ASP A 45 -21.31 13.54 6.68
N GLU A 46 -21.08 14.83 6.81
CA GLU A 46 -20.41 15.37 8.01
C GLU A 46 -21.16 14.95 9.28
N GLY A 47 -20.44 14.42 10.26
CA GLY A 47 -21.01 13.88 11.49
C GLY A 47 -21.60 12.46 11.38
N ALA A 48 -21.56 11.83 10.22
CA ALA A 48 -21.90 10.41 10.10
C ALA A 48 -20.79 9.51 10.66
N VAL A 49 -21.17 8.49 11.43
CA VAL A 49 -20.29 7.38 11.86
C VAL A 49 -20.91 6.08 11.40
N VAL A 50 -20.32 5.45 10.39
CA VAL A 50 -20.81 4.21 9.81
C VAL A 50 -20.01 3.04 10.39
N LEU A 51 -20.69 2.17 11.12
CA LEU A 51 -20.10 0.96 11.73
C LEU A 51 -20.30 -0.23 10.79
N GLY A 52 -19.20 -0.88 10.40
CA GLY A 52 -19.29 -2.05 9.54
C GLY A 52 -18.06 -2.26 8.63
N ARG A 53 -18.28 -2.98 7.51
CA ARG A 53 -17.30 -3.27 6.47
C ARG A 53 -17.90 -3.12 5.07
N VAL A 54 -17.03 -2.92 4.07
CA VAL A 54 -17.44 -2.91 2.65
C VAL A 54 -16.82 -4.11 1.93
N GLU A 55 -17.64 -4.82 1.18
CA GLU A 55 -17.20 -5.88 0.25
C GLU A 55 -17.76 -5.56 -1.15
N ALA A 56 -16.90 -5.13 -2.07
CA ALA A 56 -17.29 -4.83 -3.44
C ALA A 56 -16.64 -5.80 -4.43
N GLU A 57 -17.42 -6.27 -5.40
CA GLU A 57 -16.95 -7.22 -6.40
C GLU A 57 -17.58 -6.95 -7.77
N ASN A 58 -16.74 -6.94 -8.82
CA ASN A 58 -17.17 -6.68 -10.20
C ASN A 58 -18.00 -5.40 -10.33
N ALA A 59 -17.60 -4.35 -9.60
CA ALA A 59 -18.30 -3.08 -9.64
C ALA A 59 -17.54 -2.09 -10.55
N SER A 60 -18.28 -1.21 -11.20
CA SER A 60 -17.68 -0.15 -12.00
C SER A 60 -18.25 1.22 -11.65
N ASP A 61 -17.44 2.27 -11.78
CA ASP A 61 -17.81 3.64 -11.44
C ASP A 61 -18.33 3.73 -9.97
N LEU A 62 -17.66 3.00 -9.06
CA LEU A 62 -18.00 2.97 -7.63
C LEU A 62 -17.34 4.15 -6.92
N THR A 63 -18.13 4.91 -6.16
CA THR A 63 -17.64 6.03 -5.36
C THR A 63 -17.99 5.85 -3.89
N ILE A 64 -17.01 6.02 -3.00
CA ILE A 64 -17.21 6.16 -1.55
C ILE A 64 -16.68 7.52 -1.15
N ARG A 65 -17.52 8.43 -0.67
CA ARG A 65 -17.09 9.80 -0.40
C ARG A 65 -17.86 10.47 0.74
N GLY A 66 -17.35 11.61 1.14
CA GLY A 66 -17.98 12.47 2.15
C GLY A 66 -17.00 13.01 3.18
N ARG A 67 -17.50 13.35 4.38
CA ARG A 67 -16.70 13.86 5.50
C ARG A 67 -16.96 13.08 6.79
N GLY A 68 -17.67 11.97 6.67
CA GLY A 68 -17.98 11.09 7.80
C GLY A 68 -16.84 10.14 8.15
N VAL A 69 -17.10 9.33 9.16
CA VAL A 69 -16.19 8.31 9.68
C VAL A 69 -16.71 6.92 9.31
N PHE A 70 -15.85 6.09 8.72
CA PHE A 70 -16.11 4.66 8.58
C PHE A 70 -15.28 3.90 9.63
N CYS A 71 -15.93 3.07 10.43
CA CYS A 71 -15.33 2.46 11.62
C CYS A 71 -15.70 0.98 11.70
N SER A 72 -14.70 0.11 11.86
CA SER A 72 -14.92 -1.33 11.99
C SER A 72 -14.70 -1.86 13.41
N SER A 73 -14.86 -1.00 14.43
CA SER A 73 -14.63 -1.37 15.84
C SER A 73 -15.52 -2.49 16.37
N GLN A 74 -16.56 -2.88 15.66
CA GLN A 74 -17.42 -4.02 16.00
C GLN A 74 -16.91 -5.36 15.45
N GLU A 75 -15.90 -5.34 14.57
CA GLU A 75 -15.27 -6.52 13.99
C GLU A 75 -14.12 -7.00 14.89
N ASN A 76 -13.94 -8.30 14.99
CA ASN A 76 -12.86 -8.86 15.78
C ASN A 76 -11.54 -8.89 14.96
N HIS A 77 -10.45 -8.48 15.59
CA HIS A 77 -9.12 -8.61 15.02
C HIS A 77 -8.78 -10.08 14.73
N GLY A 78 -8.27 -10.34 13.53
CA GLY A 78 -7.84 -11.67 13.11
C GLY A 78 -8.96 -12.64 12.76
N ASP A 79 -10.22 -12.25 12.89
CA ASP A 79 -11.36 -13.09 12.51
C ASP A 79 -11.47 -13.20 10.98
N GLY A 80 -10.92 -14.31 10.43
CA GLY A 80 -10.88 -14.58 8.99
C GLY A 80 -10.07 -13.56 8.18
N ARG A 81 -9.17 -12.79 8.80
CA ARG A 81 -8.34 -11.75 8.14
C ARG A 81 -9.15 -10.82 7.24
N ARG A 82 -10.29 -10.38 7.71
CA ARG A 82 -11.20 -9.53 6.94
C ARG A 82 -10.77 -8.08 6.98
N PRO A 83 -10.53 -7.45 5.81
CA PRO A 83 -10.20 -6.03 5.76
C PRO A 83 -11.42 -5.15 6.08
N GLN A 84 -11.17 -3.88 6.39
CA GLN A 84 -12.25 -2.91 6.58
C GLN A 84 -13.04 -2.69 5.29
N MET A 85 -12.34 -2.50 4.17
CA MET A 85 -12.95 -2.41 2.85
C MET A 85 -12.19 -3.29 1.86
N GLU A 86 -12.89 -4.15 1.15
CA GLU A 86 -12.33 -5.00 0.11
C GLU A 86 -12.99 -4.74 -1.24
N PHE A 87 -12.17 -4.49 -2.24
CA PHE A 87 -12.58 -4.23 -3.61
C PHE A 87 -11.92 -5.24 -4.54
N ARG A 88 -12.71 -5.99 -5.27
CA ARG A 88 -12.28 -7.05 -6.16
C ARG A 88 -12.79 -6.81 -7.56
N ASN A 89 -11.87 -6.68 -8.53
CA ASN A 89 -12.24 -6.43 -9.92
C ASN A 89 -13.17 -5.20 -10.07
N CYS A 90 -12.75 -4.08 -9.49
CA CYS A 90 -13.50 -2.83 -9.57
C CYS A 90 -12.82 -1.87 -10.54
N ASP A 91 -13.57 -1.41 -11.55
CA ASP A 91 -13.10 -0.44 -12.52
C ASP A 91 -13.60 0.97 -12.16
N ASN A 92 -12.72 1.97 -12.24
CA ASN A 92 -13.03 3.36 -11.86
C ASN A 92 -13.55 3.47 -10.41
N LEU A 93 -12.76 2.95 -9.47
CA LEU A 93 -13.03 3.08 -8.04
C LEU A 93 -12.55 4.43 -7.53
N LYS A 94 -13.42 5.19 -6.88
CA LYS A 94 -13.06 6.44 -6.21
C LYS A 94 -13.38 6.39 -4.71
N ILE A 95 -12.39 6.76 -3.85
CA ILE A 95 -12.59 6.92 -2.40
C ILE A 95 -12.08 8.30 -2.01
N GLU A 96 -12.94 9.13 -1.41
CA GLU A 96 -12.62 10.53 -1.19
C GLU A 96 -13.13 11.07 0.16
N GLY A 97 -12.27 11.77 0.89
CA GLY A 97 -12.62 12.69 1.98
C GLY A 97 -12.99 12.05 3.32
N ILE A 98 -13.18 10.76 3.40
CA ILE A 98 -13.62 10.06 4.61
C ILE A 98 -12.46 9.75 5.57
N LEU A 99 -12.81 9.54 6.85
CA LEU A 99 -11.90 9.03 7.85
C LEU A 99 -12.18 7.54 8.08
N LEU A 100 -11.13 6.71 7.95
CA LEU A 100 -11.16 5.27 8.20
C LEU A 100 -10.47 4.98 9.53
N ARG A 101 -11.11 4.22 10.42
CA ARG A 101 -10.53 3.88 11.71
C ARG A 101 -10.96 2.52 12.22
N ASP A 102 -10.19 2.04 13.19
CA ASP A 102 -10.46 0.79 13.90
C ASP A 102 -10.64 -0.40 12.96
N THR A 103 -9.76 -0.50 11.96
CA THR A 103 -9.75 -1.65 11.05
C THR A 103 -9.45 -2.94 11.80
N PRO A 104 -10.12 -4.06 11.49
CA PRO A 104 -9.84 -5.35 12.13
C PRO A 104 -8.62 -6.08 11.56
N ASN A 105 -8.15 -5.69 10.39
CA ASN A 105 -7.00 -6.20 9.64
C ASN A 105 -6.57 -5.10 8.66
N TRP A 106 -6.21 -5.39 7.40
CA TRP A 106 -5.93 -4.39 6.37
C TRP A 106 -7.08 -3.39 6.21
N THR A 107 -6.76 -2.13 6.03
CA THR A 107 -7.79 -1.07 5.90
C THR A 107 -8.43 -1.11 4.52
N LEU A 108 -7.66 -0.84 3.48
CA LEU A 108 -8.12 -0.93 2.09
C LEU A 108 -7.41 -2.08 1.37
N LYS A 109 -8.14 -3.10 1.00
CA LYS A 109 -7.65 -4.21 0.18
C LYS A 109 -8.26 -4.11 -1.21
N ILE A 110 -7.43 -3.81 -2.21
CA ILE A 110 -7.88 -3.59 -3.59
C ILE A 110 -7.21 -4.61 -4.51
N VAL A 111 -8.01 -5.43 -5.18
CA VAL A 111 -7.55 -6.62 -5.90
C VAL A 111 -8.00 -6.57 -7.36
N GLY A 112 -7.05 -6.72 -8.30
CA GLY A 112 -7.34 -6.85 -9.73
C GLY A 112 -8.12 -5.70 -10.34
N SER A 113 -8.04 -4.51 -9.75
CA SER A 113 -8.83 -3.34 -10.11
C SER A 113 -8.04 -2.38 -10.99
N THR A 114 -8.74 -1.55 -11.76
CA THR A 114 -8.11 -0.53 -12.63
C THR A 114 -8.80 0.81 -12.51
N GLY A 115 -8.03 1.91 -12.72
CA GLY A 115 -8.57 3.26 -12.58
C GLY A 115 -8.97 3.57 -11.13
N VAL A 116 -8.08 3.28 -10.18
CA VAL A 116 -8.33 3.53 -8.74
C VAL A 116 -7.84 4.93 -8.39
N HIS A 117 -8.72 5.74 -7.82
CA HIS A 117 -8.38 7.07 -7.33
C HIS A 117 -8.77 7.21 -5.86
N ILE A 118 -7.77 7.41 -5.00
CA ILE A 118 -7.96 7.65 -3.56
C ILE A 118 -7.46 9.05 -3.26
N ASP A 119 -8.35 9.90 -2.76
CA ASP A 119 -8.06 11.31 -2.53
C ASP A 119 -8.53 11.75 -1.14
N ASN A 120 -7.65 12.48 -0.45
CA ASN A 120 -7.99 13.18 0.80
C ASN A 120 -8.62 12.29 1.90
N ILE A 121 -8.24 11.02 1.98
CA ILE A 121 -8.68 10.16 3.08
C ILE A 121 -7.72 10.22 4.26
N LYS A 122 -8.23 9.84 5.43
CA LYS A 122 -7.46 9.73 6.66
C LYS A 122 -7.60 8.32 7.21
N GLU A 123 -6.49 7.65 7.48
CA GLU A 123 -6.48 6.31 8.04
C GLU A 123 -5.82 6.32 9.41
N ILE A 124 -6.47 5.67 10.38
CA ILE A 124 -5.93 5.49 11.72
C ILE A 124 -6.13 4.02 12.13
N GLY A 125 -5.11 3.21 11.88
CA GLY A 125 -4.98 1.82 12.28
C GLY A 125 -3.95 1.68 13.40
N TRP A 126 -4.21 0.80 14.40
CA TRP A 126 -3.34 0.68 15.57
C TRP A 126 -3.12 -0.75 16.04
N ILE A 127 -3.70 -1.72 15.36
CA ILE A 127 -3.56 -3.15 15.69
C ILE A 127 -2.60 -3.83 14.70
N MET A 128 -2.08 -4.98 15.08
CA MET A 128 -1.25 -5.80 14.19
C MET A 128 -1.97 -6.12 12.87
N ASN A 129 -1.25 -6.05 11.75
CA ASN A 129 -1.79 -6.18 10.40
C ASN A 129 -2.84 -5.10 10.02
N SER A 130 -2.82 -3.94 10.66
CA SER A 130 -3.57 -2.80 10.16
C SER A 130 -2.74 -2.07 9.10
N ASP A 131 -2.53 -2.75 7.98
CA ASP A 131 -1.98 -2.13 6.77
C ASP A 131 -2.97 -1.07 6.26
N GLY A 132 -2.48 -0.02 5.66
CA GLY A 132 -3.33 1.04 5.11
C GLY A 132 -3.94 0.62 3.78
N MET A 133 -3.17 0.75 2.71
CA MET A 133 -3.60 0.46 1.35
C MET A 133 -2.80 -0.68 0.74
N ASP A 134 -3.45 -1.81 0.52
CA ASP A 134 -2.90 -2.98 -0.16
C ASP A 134 -3.45 -3.08 -1.59
N PHE A 135 -2.61 -2.72 -2.56
CA PHE A 135 -2.93 -2.87 -3.98
C PHE A 135 -2.37 -4.18 -4.51
N ILE A 136 -3.25 -5.08 -4.91
CA ILE A 136 -2.89 -6.42 -5.37
C ILE A 136 -3.25 -6.58 -6.85
N CYS A 137 -2.26 -6.68 -7.73
CA CYS A 137 -2.50 -6.80 -9.17
C CYS A 137 -3.38 -5.68 -9.74
N CYS A 138 -3.22 -4.46 -9.25
CA CYS A 138 -3.94 -3.28 -9.74
C CYS A 138 -3.13 -2.52 -10.79
N ARG A 139 -3.78 -1.61 -11.49
CA ARG A 139 -3.16 -0.74 -12.49
C ARG A 139 -3.90 0.59 -12.61
N ASN A 140 -3.21 1.62 -13.11
CA ASN A 140 -3.73 2.98 -13.19
C ASN A 140 -4.26 3.44 -11.82
N VAL A 141 -3.36 3.58 -10.86
CA VAL A 141 -3.69 3.92 -9.46
C VAL A 141 -3.14 5.30 -9.14
N LEU A 142 -3.99 6.18 -8.67
CA LEU A 142 -3.64 7.48 -8.10
C LEU A 142 -4.05 7.52 -6.64
N VAL A 143 -3.08 7.82 -5.75
CA VAL A 143 -3.32 8.12 -4.33
C VAL A 143 -2.77 9.50 -4.04
N GLU A 144 -3.61 10.40 -3.53
CA GLU A 144 -3.15 11.75 -3.24
C GLU A 144 -3.80 12.35 -1.99
N ASN A 145 -3.10 13.33 -1.40
CA ASN A 145 -3.60 14.16 -0.31
C ASN A 145 -4.04 13.36 0.94
N THR A 146 -3.48 12.19 1.18
CA THR A 146 -3.92 11.30 2.27
C THR A 146 -3.06 11.47 3.52
N PHE A 147 -3.65 11.21 4.68
CA PHE A 147 -2.94 11.01 5.93
C PHE A 147 -3.12 9.56 6.38
N GLN A 148 -2.02 8.88 6.65
CA GLN A 148 -2.05 7.49 7.11
C GLN A 148 -1.20 7.33 8.37
N ARG A 149 -1.84 6.85 9.43
CA ARG A 149 -1.15 6.31 10.59
C ARG A 149 -1.62 4.89 10.84
N ASN A 150 -0.78 3.93 10.50
CA ASN A 150 -1.08 2.51 10.64
C ASN A 150 -0.04 1.81 11.50
N TYR A 151 -0.43 0.67 12.09
CA TYR A 151 0.52 -0.15 12.84
C TYR A 151 1.47 -0.89 11.90
N ASP A 152 0.97 -1.36 10.77
CA ASP A 152 1.73 -2.09 9.74
C ASP A 152 2.04 -1.19 8.52
N ASP A 153 2.22 -1.74 7.33
CA ASP A 153 2.54 -0.99 6.11
C ASP A 153 1.49 0.09 5.78
N ASN A 154 1.89 1.27 5.33
CA ASN A 154 0.92 2.28 4.91
C ASN A 154 0.44 2.07 3.48
N VAL A 155 1.34 2.03 2.51
CA VAL A 155 1.01 1.73 1.11
C VAL A 155 1.85 0.56 0.64
N THR A 156 1.19 -0.51 0.19
CA THR A 156 1.87 -1.68 -0.37
C THR A 156 1.36 -2.01 -1.76
N ILE A 157 2.30 -2.28 -2.66
CA ILE A 157 2.00 -2.69 -4.03
C ILE A 157 2.46 -4.13 -4.19
N LYS A 158 1.51 -5.05 -4.30
CA LYS A 158 1.69 -6.50 -4.27
C LYS A 158 1.14 -7.15 -5.54
N ALA A 159 1.54 -8.40 -5.79
CA ALA A 159 0.94 -9.21 -6.83
C ALA A 159 0.84 -10.67 -6.39
N PHE A 160 -0.35 -11.20 -6.40
CA PHE A 160 -0.57 -12.61 -6.16
C PHE A 160 -0.89 -13.31 -7.47
N ASN A 161 -0.09 -14.28 -7.83
CA ASN A 161 -0.50 -15.23 -8.87
C ASN A 161 -1.16 -16.41 -8.17
N GLY A 162 -2.46 -16.62 -8.41
CA GLY A 162 -3.20 -17.68 -7.75
C GLY A 162 -2.65 -19.07 -8.09
N LYS A 163 -2.33 -19.88 -7.08
CA LYS A 163 -2.00 -21.30 -7.25
C LYS A 163 -3.23 -22.14 -6.97
N THR A 164 -3.63 -22.94 -7.94
CA THR A 164 -4.80 -23.82 -7.85
C THR A 164 -4.68 -24.82 -6.70
N ASP A 165 -3.48 -25.33 -6.44
CA ASP A 165 -3.19 -26.27 -5.34
C ASP A 165 -3.40 -25.63 -3.96
N TYR A 166 -3.01 -24.36 -3.78
CA TYR A 166 -3.24 -23.64 -2.55
C TYR A 166 -4.74 -23.44 -2.30
N VAL A 167 -5.48 -23.06 -3.32
CA VAL A 167 -6.95 -22.93 -3.26
C VAL A 167 -7.58 -24.26 -2.88
N THR A 168 -7.20 -25.35 -3.53
CA THR A 168 -7.72 -26.70 -3.26
C THR A 168 -7.44 -27.14 -1.83
N ALA A 169 -6.23 -26.89 -1.32
CA ALA A 169 -5.84 -27.26 0.05
C ALA A 169 -6.63 -26.51 1.14
N HIS A 170 -7.21 -25.35 0.80
CA HIS A 170 -7.90 -24.48 1.76
C HIS A 170 -9.40 -24.30 1.45
N THR A 171 -9.95 -25.11 0.56
CA THR A 171 -11.39 -25.17 0.29
C THR A 171 -12.01 -26.31 1.08
N ALA A 172 -13.02 -26.00 1.90
CA ALA A 172 -13.75 -26.99 2.65
C ALA A 172 -14.63 -27.86 1.72
N SER A 173 -15.11 -28.99 2.23
CA SER A 173 -15.92 -29.95 1.46
C SER A 173 -17.26 -29.38 0.95
N ASP A 174 -17.75 -28.32 1.56
CA ASP A 174 -18.97 -27.60 1.14
C ASP A 174 -18.67 -26.48 0.12
N GLY A 175 -17.40 -26.35 -0.31
CA GLY A 175 -16.96 -25.31 -1.25
C GLY A 175 -16.64 -23.97 -0.63
N SER A 176 -16.79 -23.81 0.70
CA SER A 176 -16.40 -22.59 1.39
C SER A 176 -14.89 -22.50 1.56
N PHE A 177 -14.35 -21.28 1.63
CA PHE A 177 -12.93 -21.06 1.91
C PHE A 177 -12.69 -20.97 3.41
N THR A 178 -11.61 -21.61 3.86
CA THR A 178 -11.22 -21.62 5.27
C THR A 178 -10.60 -20.29 5.72
N ASP A 179 -10.19 -19.43 4.77
CA ASP A 179 -9.60 -18.13 5.01
C ASP A 179 -10.05 -17.16 3.89
N ALA A 180 -10.41 -15.92 4.24
CA ALA A 180 -10.85 -14.91 3.28
C ALA A 180 -9.74 -14.53 2.27
N SER A 181 -8.46 -14.70 2.62
CA SER A 181 -7.33 -14.47 1.69
C SER A 181 -7.32 -15.44 0.52
N ILE A 182 -7.87 -16.64 0.69
CA ILE A 182 -7.93 -17.69 -0.34
C ILE A 182 -8.79 -17.26 -1.50
N TRP A 183 -9.84 -16.51 -1.23
CA TRP A 183 -10.70 -15.96 -2.28
C TRP A 183 -9.87 -15.07 -3.25
N THR A 184 -9.00 -14.24 -2.71
CA THR A 184 -8.08 -13.41 -3.51
C THR A 184 -7.19 -14.28 -4.40
N VAL A 185 -6.62 -15.34 -3.83
CA VAL A 185 -5.76 -16.29 -4.58
C VAL A 185 -6.57 -17.02 -5.66
N TYR A 186 -7.78 -17.45 -5.36
CA TYR A 186 -8.69 -18.09 -6.32
C TYR A 186 -9.04 -17.16 -7.48
N TYR A 187 -9.44 -15.94 -7.19
CA TYR A 187 -9.76 -14.94 -8.20
C TYR A 187 -8.58 -14.68 -9.14
N LEU A 188 -7.39 -14.49 -8.58
CA LEU A 188 -6.19 -14.20 -9.33
C LEU A 188 -5.62 -15.44 -10.05
N ALA A 189 -6.00 -16.65 -9.66
CA ALA A 189 -5.67 -17.86 -10.42
C ALA A 189 -6.27 -17.85 -11.83
N GLN A 190 -7.40 -17.19 -11.97
CA GLN A 190 -8.13 -17.13 -13.24
C GLN A 190 -7.85 -15.84 -14.03
N ASN A 191 -7.30 -14.81 -13.37
CA ASN A 191 -7.07 -13.50 -13.95
C ASN A 191 -5.67 -13.00 -13.55
N LYS A 192 -4.74 -13.00 -14.51
CA LYS A 192 -3.40 -12.43 -14.31
C LYS A 192 -3.42 -10.97 -14.71
N PHE A 193 -3.02 -10.11 -13.80
CA PHE A 193 -2.87 -8.69 -14.09
C PHE A 193 -1.45 -8.25 -13.74
N ASP A 194 -0.76 -7.66 -14.68
CA ASP A 194 0.48 -6.93 -14.41
C ASP A 194 0.19 -5.73 -13.51
N VAL A 195 1.20 -5.33 -12.75
CA VAL A 195 1.16 -4.19 -11.84
C VAL A 195 1.86 -3.02 -12.51
N TYR A 196 1.14 -1.96 -12.84
CA TYR A 196 1.75 -0.79 -13.48
C TYR A 196 0.93 0.49 -13.37
N ASP A 197 1.61 1.62 -13.60
CA ASP A 197 1.06 2.98 -13.59
C ASP A 197 0.48 3.36 -12.23
N TYR A 198 1.39 3.56 -11.27
CA TYR A 198 1.06 4.04 -9.92
C TYR A 198 1.66 5.42 -9.69
N GLU A 199 0.85 6.32 -9.18
CA GLU A 199 1.26 7.62 -8.67
C GLU A 199 0.73 7.81 -7.24
N ILE A 200 1.64 7.98 -6.27
CA ILE A 200 1.31 8.21 -4.87
C ILE A 200 1.97 9.52 -4.45
N ARG A 201 1.17 10.56 -4.16
CA ARG A 201 1.68 11.91 -3.97
C ARG A 201 0.96 12.74 -2.91
N ASN A 202 1.64 13.77 -2.42
CA ASN A 202 1.10 14.71 -1.44
C ASN A 202 0.54 14.01 -0.19
N CYS A 203 1.13 12.90 0.20
CA CYS A 203 0.67 12.09 1.32
C CYS A 203 1.55 12.27 2.54
N VAL A 204 0.97 12.06 3.71
CA VAL A 204 1.65 12.10 5.01
C VAL A 204 1.52 10.74 5.68
N PHE A 205 2.66 10.13 5.99
CA PHE A 205 2.73 8.75 6.48
C PHE A 205 3.32 8.66 7.89
N TRP A 206 2.77 7.75 8.67
CA TRP A 206 3.29 7.32 9.95
C TRP A 206 3.07 5.81 10.09
N ALA A 207 4.12 5.01 10.14
CA ALA A 207 4.04 3.58 10.40
C ALA A 207 4.57 3.27 11.81
N ASP A 208 3.71 2.70 12.67
CA ASP A 208 4.13 2.24 14.01
C ASP A 208 4.99 0.97 13.93
N LYS A 209 4.93 0.25 12.79
CA LYS A 209 5.78 -0.87 12.40
C LYS A 209 5.75 -1.03 10.87
N ALA A 210 6.78 -1.70 10.29
CA ALA A 210 6.88 -1.99 8.85
C ALA A 210 7.11 -0.74 7.96
N HIS A 211 6.59 -0.66 6.74
CA HIS A 211 6.99 0.32 5.76
C HIS A 211 5.96 1.45 5.59
N ASN A 212 6.42 2.63 5.16
CA ASN A 212 5.49 3.67 4.72
C ASN A 212 5.14 3.51 3.23
N MET A 213 6.11 3.10 2.41
CA MET A 213 5.96 2.91 0.96
C MET A 213 6.69 1.64 0.55
N LEU A 214 5.95 0.61 0.14
CA LEU A 214 6.50 -0.71 -0.17
C LEU A 214 6.09 -1.20 -1.56
N VAL A 215 7.06 -1.68 -2.33
CA VAL A 215 6.85 -2.41 -3.59
C VAL A 215 7.37 -3.85 -3.43
N GLY A 216 6.51 -4.83 -3.62
CA GLY A 216 6.76 -6.23 -3.29
C GLY A 216 6.40 -6.54 -1.81
N PRO A 217 6.95 -7.62 -1.17
CA PRO A 217 7.70 -8.74 -1.77
C PRO A 217 6.81 -9.81 -2.43
N GLU A 218 5.52 -9.78 -2.19
CA GLU A 218 4.57 -10.75 -2.74
C GLU A 218 4.37 -10.43 -4.23
N ALA A 219 5.09 -11.11 -5.12
CA ALA A 219 5.15 -10.77 -6.54
C ALA A 219 4.71 -11.90 -7.49
N ARG A 220 4.93 -13.17 -7.14
CA ARG A 220 4.54 -14.38 -7.87
C ARG A 220 4.74 -14.36 -9.39
N GLY A 221 5.93 -13.92 -9.82
CA GLY A 221 6.30 -13.88 -11.22
C GLY A 221 5.62 -12.78 -12.05
N ILE A 222 5.02 -11.79 -11.40
CA ILE A 222 4.39 -10.63 -12.03
C ILE A 222 5.41 -9.51 -12.25
N ALA A 223 5.19 -8.71 -13.28
CA ALA A 223 5.96 -7.51 -13.56
C ALA A 223 5.38 -6.30 -12.83
N PHE A 224 6.25 -5.54 -12.16
CA PHE A 224 5.95 -4.25 -11.53
C PHE A 224 6.62 -3.16 -12.33
N ARG A 225 5.84 -2.20 -12.86
CA ARG A 225 6.36 -1.17 -13.76
C ARG A 225 5.74 0.19 -13.53
N ASN A 226 6.53 1.25 -13.75
CA ASN A 226 6.07 2.63 -13.70
C ASN A 226 5.34 2.96 -12.39
N ILE A 227 6.10 2.91 -11.28
CA ILE A 227 5.59 3.17 -9.92
C ILE A 227 6.32 4.39 -9.38
N ARG A 228 5.57 5.42 -9.03
CA ARG A 228 6.14 6.67 -8.55
C ARG A 228 5.52 7.12 -7.23
N PHE A 229 6.36 7.32 -6.24
CA PHE A 229 6.03 7.98 -4.97
C PHE A 229 6.70 9.35 -4.96
N HIS A 230 5.95 10.44 -4.84
CA HIS A 230 6.55 11.77 -4.84
C HIS A 230 5.79 12.80 -4.02
N ASP A 231 6.52 13.84 -3.61
CA ASP A 231 5.98 14.95 -2.82
C ASP A 231 5.31 14.47 -1.51
N ASN A 232 5.92 13.46 -0.85
CA ASN A 232 5.38 12.83 0.34
C ASN A 232 6.21 13.19 1.60
N ILE A 233 5.58 13.08 2.76
CA ILE A 233 6.22 13.26 4.06
C ILE A 233 6.05 11.98 4.89
N VAL A 234 7.13 11.46 5.43
CA VAL A 234 7.14 10.42 6.45
C VAL A 234 7.43 11.08 7.79
N LEU A 235 6.43 11.18 8.66
CA LEU A 235 6.58 11.75 10.00
C LEU A 235 7.34 10.80 10.93
N GLU A 236 7.00 9.51 10.88
CA GLU A 236 7.62 8.49 11.70
C GLU A 236 7.58 7.11 11.02
N ASN A 237 8.66 6.37 11.21
CA ASN A 237 8.73 4.96 10.84
C ASN A 237 9.43 4.20 11.96
N ARG A 238 8.76 3.21 12.54
CA ARG A 238 9.32 2.37 13.61
C ARG A 238 9.59 0.97 13.09
N GLN A 239 10.85 0.63 12.99
CA GLN A 239 11.29 -0.68 12.58
C GLN A 239 12.37 -1.21 13.51
N ASN A 240 12.13 -2.35 14.12
CA ASN A 240 13.05 -2.93 15.08
C ASN A 240 13.67 -4.24 14.60
N ASP A 241 13.31 -4.75 13.44
CA ASP A 241 13.82 -6.02 12.95
C ASP A 241 14.38 -5.89 11.52
N GLY A 242 15.33 -6.73 11.19
CA GLY A 242 15.92 -6.77 9.85
C GLY A 242 14.98 -7.32 8.77
N ILE A 243 13.73 -7.61 9.10
CA ILE A 243 12.74 -8.19 8.20
C ILE A 243 12.02 -7.10 7.41
N TYR A 244 11.78 -5.94 8.04
CA TYR A 244 11.13 -4.77 7.44
C TYR A 244 12.10 -3.58 7.35
N PRO A 245 13.14 -3.66 6.56
CA PRO A 245 14.08 -2.55 6.46
C PRO A 245 13.56 -1.48 5.51
N GLY A 246 13.56 -0.23 5.96
CA GLY A 246 13.29 0.94 5.13
C GLY A 246 11.88 1.51 5.24
N ALA A 247 11.79 2.83 5.49
CA ALA A 247 10.54 3.56 5.36
C ALA A 247 10.02 3.49 3.91
N MET A 248 10.94 3.51 2.95
CA MET A 248 10.72 3.25 1.53
C MET A 248 11.43 1.95 1.14
N ALA A 249 10.73 1.02 0.49
CA ALA A 249 11.30 -0.29 0.20
C ALA A 249 10.90 -0.85 -1.17
N VAL A 250 11.88 -1.49 -1.84
CA VAL A 250 11.65 -2.37 -3.00
C VAL A 250 12.16 -3.76 -2.65
N MET A 251 11.25 -4.66 -2.37
CA MET A 251 11.57 -6.03 -1.95
C MET A 251 11.40 -6.99 -3.14
N ILE A 252 12.51 -7.37 -3.76
CA ILE A 252 12.55 -8.12 -5.03
C ILE A 252 12.45 -9.62 -4.73
N ALA A 253 11.24 -10.16 -4.85
CA ALA A 253 10.92 -11.52 -4.42
C ALA A 253 10.04 -12.27 -5.41
N ASP A 254 9.79 -13.55 -5.15
CA ASP A 254 8.73 -14.38 -5.75
C ASP A 254 8.77 -14.45 -7.27
N ASN A 255 9.95 -14.52 -7.87
CA ASN A 255 10.15 -14.47 -9.33
C ASN A 255 9.62 -13.18 -10.01
N GLY A 256 9.27 -12.15 -9.24
CA GLY A 256 8.83 -10.89 -9.80
C GLY A 256 9.95 -10.14 -10.52
N THR A 257 9.55 -9.25 -11.41
CA THR A 257 10.43 -8.29 -12.09
C THR A 257 10.00 -6.87 -11.77
N PHE A 258 10.97 -5.98 -11.54
CA PHE A 258 10.71 -4.64 -11.03
C PHE A 258 11.41 -3.61 -11.90
N GLU A 259 10.66 -2.67 -12.47
CA GLU A 259 11.20 -1.70 -13.43
C GLU A 259 10.55 -0.33 -13.28
N ASP A 260 11.34 0.73 -13.46
CA ASP A 260 10.89 2.12 -13.43
C ASP A 260 10.17 2.48 -12.12
N ILE A 261 10.90 2.35 -10.99
CA ILE A 261 10.38 2.66 -9.66
C ILE A 261 11.10 3.90 -9.14
N ALA A 262 10.33 4.94 -8.81
CA ALA A 262 10.86 6.23 -8.38
C ALA A 262 10.30 6.67 -7.03
N PHE A 263 11.20 7.22 -6.21
CA PHE A 263 10.90 7.94 -4.98
C PHE A 263 11.51 9.34 -5.10
N GLU A 264 10.67 10.38 -5.11
CA GLU A 264 11.09 11.74 -5.43
C GLU A 264 10.46 12.77 -4.49
N ASN A 265 11.23 13.80 -4.12
CA ASN A 265 10.74 14.90 -3.27
C ASN A 265 10.12 14.38 -1.96
N ILE A 266 10.84 13.55 -1.21
CA ILE A 266 10.33 12.93 0.03
C ILE A 266 11.13 13.42 1.22
N ILE A 267 10.41 13.88 2.24
CA ILE A 267 10.97 14.23 3.55
C ILE A 267 10.68 13.10 4.51
N VAL A 268 11.71 12.60 5.19
CA VAL A 268 11.59 11.60 6.25
C VAL A 268 12.09 12.24 7.54
N GLU A 269 11.17 12.45 8.50
CA GLU A 269 11.48 13.18 9.74
C GLU A 269 12.13 12.27 10.78
N ASP A 270 11.53 11.12 11.10
CA ASP A 270 12.05 10.22 12.11
C ASP A 270 11.94 8.74 11.72
N ILE A 271 12.99 7.98 12.09
CA ILE A 271 13.06 6.53 11.94
C ILE A 271 13.58 5.92 13.26
N ASP A 272 12.89 4.93 13.79
CA ASP A 272 13.32 4.19 14.96
C ASP A 272 13.86 2.81 14.57
N GLY A 273 15.19 2.73 14.44
CA GLY A 273 15.92 1.48 14.21
C GLY A 273 15.88 0.91 12.79
N GLY A 274 15.34 1.64 11.83
CA GLY A 274 15.21 1.23 10.42
C GLY A 274 16.11 2.03 9.48
N LYS A 275 15.77 2.01 8.20
CA LYS A 275 16.47 2.67 7.11
C LYS A 275 15.56 3.67 6.40
N VAL A 276 16.14 4.69 5.82
CA VAL A 276 15.40 5.61 4.95
C VAL A 276 14.90 4.86 3.71
N PHE A 277 15.79 4.10 3.09
CA PHE A 277 15.48 3.34 1.88
C PHE A 277 16.15 1.97 1.87
N CYS A 278 15.48 0.99 1.28
CA CYS A 278 16.13 -0.24 0.87
C CYS A 278 15.59 -0.79 -0.46
N ALA A 279 16.49 -1.33 -1.26
CA ALA A 279 16.16 -2.18 -2.41
C ALA A 279 17.00 -3.45 -2.35
N HIS A 280 16.35 -4.61 -2.28
CA HIS A 280 17.09 -5.86 -2.14
C HIS A 280 16.29 -7.08 -2.57
N PHE A 281 17.03 -8.12 -2.93
CA PHE A 281 16.45 -9.43 -3.18
C PHE A 281 16.18 -10.14 -1.85
N THR A 282 14.97 -10.66 -1.71
CA THR A 282 14.52 -11.39 -0.53
C THR A 282 13.62 -12.55 -0.91
N ASN A 283 13.48 -13.50 -0.01
CA ASN A 283 12.44 -14.53 -0.02
C ASN A 283 11.58 -14.49 1.25
N ALA A 284 11.81 -13.50 2.10
CA ALA A 284 10.93 -13.22 3.23
C ALA A 284 9.59 -12.71 2.69
N TRP A 285 8.50 -13.20 3.24
CA TRP A 285 7.12 -12.89 2.85
C TRP A 285 6.78 -13.26 1.38
N ALA A 286 7.67 -13.95 0.69
CA ALA A 286 7.41 -14.48 -0.62
C ALA A 286 6.46 -15.68 -0.54
N PHE A 287 5.41 -15.71 -1.34
CA PHE A 287 4.45 -16.83 -1.35
C PHE A 287 5.09 -18.16 -1.77
N ASP A 288 6.01 -18.11 -2.72
CA ASP A 288 6.69 -19.27 -3.24
C ASP A 288 8.04 -19.52 -2.58
N GLY A 289 8.43 -18.67 -1.63
CA GLY A 289 9.73 -18.72 -0.98
C GLY A 289 10.90 -18.43 -1.92
N LEU A 290 10.64 -17.80 -3.06
CA LEU A 290 11.61 -17.55 -4.12
C LEU A 290 12.09 -16.09 -4.08
N TYR A 291 13.33 -15.88 -4.52
CA TYR A 291 13.84 -14.54 -4.82
C TYR A 291 13.25 -14.02 -6.14
N GLY A 292 13.24 -12.69 -6.33
CA GLY A 292 12.85 -12.08 -7.59
C GLY A 292 13.85 -12.36 -8.72
N GLN A 293 13.51 -11.98 -9.94
CA GLN A 293 14.34 -12.22 -11.12
C GLN A 293 15.37 -11.10 -11.30
N TRP A 294 14.93 -9.85 -11.38
CA TRP A 294 15.77 -8.66 -11.57
C TRP A 294 15.01 -7.40 -11.20
N ALA A 295 15.75 -6.31 -10.99
CA ALA A 295 15.19 -4.96 -10.91
C ALA A 295 15.98 -4.00 -11.80
N ARG A 296 15.31 -2.97 -12.34
CA ARG A 296 15.90 -1.97 -13.21
C ARG A 296 15.34 -0.59 -12.96
N ASN A 297 16.16 0.45 -13.23
CA ASN A 297 15.74 1.84 -13.22
C ASN A 297 15.06 2.24 -11.90
N ILE A 298 15.80 2.15 -10.79
CA ILE A 298 15.37 2.64 -9.47
C ILE A 298 15.89 4.06 -9.29
N THR A 299 15.00 5.00 -9.01
CA THR A 299 15.35 6.41 -8.82
C THR A 299 15.06 6.88 -7.39
N LEU A 300 16.04 7.51 -6.77
CA LEU A 300 15.92 8.28 -5.52
C LEU A 300 16.31 9.72 -5.81
N ARG A 301 15.38 10.67 -5.76
CA ARG A 301 15.69 12.08 -6.06
C ARG A 301 15.07 13.02 -5.05
N ASN A 302 15.84 13.98 -4.56
CA ASN A 302 15.39 14.94 -3.55
C ASN A 302 14.84 14.24 -2.30
N ILE A 303 15.59 13.33 -1.71
CA ILE A 303 15.26 12.65 -0.46
C ILE A 303 15.98 13.34 0.69
N ALA A 304 15.24 13.78 1.70
CA ALA A 304 15.81 14.41 2.88
C ALA A 304 15.39 13.64 4.15
N TYR A 305 16.37 13.10 4.86
CA TYR A 305 16.18 12.56 6.20
C TYR A 305 16.70 13.55 7.24
N THR A 306 15.84 13.94 8.19
CA THR A 306 16.15 14.94 9.22
C THR A 306 16.32 14.37 10.62
N GLY A 307 16.02 13.08 10.82
CA GLY A 307 16.20 12.39 12.10
C GLY A 307 17.62 11.91 12.34
N THR A 308 17.86 11.25 13.47
CA THR A 308 19.19 10.83 13.91
C THR A 308 19.37 9.34 14.13
N ARG A 309 18.28 8.55 14.00
CA ARG A 309 18.27 7.14 14.41
C ARG A 309 18.30 6.14 13.26
N ALA A 310 18.26 6.60 12.01
CA ALA A 310 18.30 5.69 10.85
C ALA A 310 19.68 5.00 10.76
N THR A 311 19.62 3.71 10.45
CA THR A 311 20.79 2.93 10.03
C THR A 311 21.07 3.16 8.53
N PRO A 312 22.28 2.84 8.01
CA PRO A 312 22.58 3.05 6.60
C PRO A 312 21.54 2.39 5.67
N SER A 313 21.05 3.15 4.72
CA SER A 313 20.22 2.63 3.61
C SER A 313 21.01 1.60 2.80
N TRP A 314 20.34 0.70 2.10
CA TRP A 314 21.05 -0.25 1.25
C TRP A 314 20.37 -0.50 -0.10
N ILE A 315 21.22 -0.78 -1.12
CA ILE A 315 20.80 -1.27 -2.42
C ILE A 315 21.63 -2.51 -2.71
N ARG A 316 21.01 -3.68 -2.73
CA ARG A 316 21.72 -4.96 -2.76
C ARG A 316 21.15 -5.92 -3.81
N GLY A 317 21.87 -6.13 -4.89
CA GLY A 317 21.69 -7.27 -5.77
C GLY A 317 22.14 -8.57 -5.06
N ARG A 318 21.77 -9.72 -5.58
CA ARG A 318 22.05 -11.03 -4.99
C ARG A 318 23.13 -11.83 -5.74
N SER A 319 23.14 -11.72 -7.06
CA SER A 319 24.08 -12.39 -7.94
C SER A 319 24.12 -11.66 -9.30
N ASP A 320 24.99 -12.09 -10.21
CA ASP A 320 25.02 -11.55 -11.57
C ASP A 320 23.71 -11.70 -12.33
N ALA A 321 22.99 -12.81 -12.13
CA ALA A 321 21.69 -13.06 -12.73
C ALA A 321 20.54 -12.35 -11.99
N GLN A 322 20.70 -12.12 -10.70
CA GLN A 322 19.75 -11.44 -9.83
C GLN A 322 20.33 -10.10 -9.39
N SER A 323 20.43 -9.19 -10.34
CA SER A 323 21.06 -7.88 -10.20
C SER A 323 20.04 -6.74 -10.18
N ILE A 324 20.44 -5.60 -9.67
CA ILE A 324 19.76 -4.31 -9.83
C ILE A 324 20.56 -3.51 -10.85
N ASP A 325 19.93 -3.08 -11.94
CA ASP A 325 20.60 -2.38 -13.04
C ASP A 325 19.97 -1.01 -13.30
N GLY A 326 20.79 0.04 -13.32
CA GLY A 326 20.30 1.41 -13.44
C GLY A 326 19.73 1.94 -12.13
N VAL A 327 20.58 2.60 -11.33
CA VAL A 327 20.17 3.28 -10.09
C VAL A 327 20.59 4.73 -10.19
N THR A 328 19.63 5.63 -10.05
CA THR A 328 19.89 7.08 -10.02
C THR A 328 19.64 7.61 -8.60
N ILE A 329 20.64 8.29 -8.04
CA ILE A 329 20.57 8.92 -6.73
C ILE A 329 20.92 10.39 -6.90
N GLY A 330 19.90 11.25 -6.81
CA GLY A 330 20.04 12.70 -6.95
C GLY A 330 19.60 13.43 -5.69
N ASN A 331 20.49 14.28 -5.12
CA ASN A 331 20.16 15.09 -3.94
C ASN A 331 19.54 14.29 -2.78
N PHE A 332 20.16 13.18 -2.42
CA PHE A 332 19.81 12.45 -1.19
C PHE A 332 20.64 13.01 -0.03
N THR A 333 19.98 13.47 1.04
CA THR A 333 20.63 14.07 2.20
C THR A 333 20.24 13.40 3.51
N VAL A 334 21.18 13.31 4.44
CA VAL A 334 20.98 12.87 5.81
C VAL A 334 21.45 14.00 6.73
N ASN A 335 20.51 14.63 7.45
CA ASN A 335 20.80 15.82 8.26
C ASN A 335 21.55 16.93 7.51
N GLY A 336 21.16 17.17 6.26
CA GLY A 336 21.79 18.16 5.38
C GLY A 336 23.12 17.72 4.78
N ALA A 337 23.70 16.58 5.19
CA ALA A 337 24.89 16.03 4.56
C ALA A 337 24.51 15.22 3.32
N PRO A 338 25.10 15.50 2.14
CA PRO A 338 24.78 14.80 0.92
C PRO A 338 25.32 13.36 0.93
N VAL A 339 24.56 12.43 0.37
CA VAL A 339 24.97 11.05 0.08
C VAL A 339 25.54 11.04 -1.35
N THR A 340 26.84 10.92 -1.48
CA THR A 340 27.55 11.07 -2.76
C THR A 340 28.15 9.78 -3.30
N ASP A 341 28.08 8.69 -2.53
CA ASP A 341 28.59 7.39 -2.94
C ASP A 341 27.88 6.24 -2.21
N GLY A 342 28.05 5.04 -2.70
CA GLY A 342 27.45 3.81 -2.18
C GLY A 342 28.31 3.05 -1.15
N SER A 343 29.34 3.67 -0.59
CA SER A 343 30.24 3.10 0.41
C SER A 343 30.31 3.94 1.70
N GLY A 344 29.52 4.99 1.77
CA GLY A 344 29.49 5.95 2.87
C GLY A 344 28.66 5.46 4.07
N PRO A 345 28.62 6.27 5.14
CA PRO A 345 27.94 5.89 6.39
C PRO A 345 26.42 5.88 6.28
N HIS A 346 25.84 6.36 5.20
CA HIS A 346 24.39 6.52 5.04
C HIS A 346 23.77 5.63 3.95
N LEU A 347 24.61 5.11 3.05
CA LEU A 347 24.19 4.24 1.96
C LEU A 347 25.23 3.17 1.67
N GLU A 348 24.80 1.93 1.52
CA GLU A 348 25.61 0.79 1.12
C GLU A 348 25.08 0.22 -0.20
N ILE A 349 25.94 0.12 -1.21
CA ILE A 349 25.63 -0.50 -2.51
C ILE A 349 26.60 -1.66 -2.73
N ASN A 350 26.09 -2.87 -2.99
CA ASN A 350 26.94 -4.04 -3.20
C ASN A 350 27.32 -4.25 -4.68
N GLY A 351 28.28 -5.16 -4.94
CA GLY A 351 28.84 -5.41 -6.27
C GLY A 351 27.89 -6.02 -7.32
N TYR A 352 26.65 -6.34 -6.96
CA TYR A 352 25.64 -6.82 -7.88
C TYR A 352 24.63 -5.73 -8.31
N VAL A 353 24.95 -4.48 -7.99
CA VAL A 353 24.21 -3.30 -8.48
C VAL A 353 25.07 -2.65 -9.56
N ARG A 354 24.47 -2.40 -10.73
CA ARG A 354 25.17 -1.91 -11.92
C ARG A 354 24.61 -0.56 -12.35
N ASN A 355 25.42 0.20 -13.10
CA ASN A 355 25.01 1.47 -13.68
C ASN A 355 24.42 2.44 -12.65
N VAL A 356 25.18 2.70 -11.58
CA VAL A 356 24.79 3.62 -10.51
C VAL A 356 25.27 5.03 -10.87
N THR A 357 24.37 6.00 -10.81
CA THR A 357 24.65 7.42 -11.04
C THR A 357 24.32 8.23 -9.80
N PHE A 358 25.23 9.07 -9.36
CA PHE A 358 25.01 10.11 -8.35
C PHE A 358 24.96 11.47 -9.05
N GLU A 359 23.86 12.24 -8.84
CA GLU A 359 23.60 13.56 -9.46
C GLU A 359 23.64 14.70 -8.43
#